data_f07f5530d7c713c3745c8f5c4ae8f6e6
#
_entry.id   f07f5530d7c713c3745c8f5c4ae8f6e6
#
_cell.length_a   1.000
_cell.length_b   1.000
_cell.length_c   1.000
_cell.angle_alpha   90.00
_cell.angle_beta   90.00
_cell.angle_gamma   90.00
#
_symmetry.space_group_name_H-M   'P 1'
#
loop_
_entity.id
_entity.type
_entity.pdbx_description
1 polymer ?
#
loop_
_entity_poly.entity_id
_entity_poly.type
_entity_poly.pdbx_seq_one_letter_code
_entity_poly.pdbx_strand_id
1 'polypeptide(L)'
;MFQGMTEGASLYVLRKRENKGLKIGQVKRVSNPYVPQTGTYQGMVVDAIVNFDGEEETIKWLPSLESLSEDKSGTVYCDNKDMMLKHVEAWEQASKQALEAVPHHEEVIALAEPIKRKLNPALEAEKKRDEKIQKLENRMNGIDGKLDRILNMMNANNR
;
A
#
# COMPACT_ATOMS: atom_id res chain seq x y z
N MET A 1 -9.93 -0.44 -26.56
CA MET A 1 -11.11 0.19 -25.90
C MET A 1 -12.01 -0.92 -25.38
N PHE A 2 -12.41 -0.83 -24.10
CA PHE A 2 -13.17 -1.91 -23.46
C PHE A 2 -14.50 -2.23 -24.14
N GLN A 3 -15.20 -1.23 -24.67
CA GLN A 3 -16.45 -1.47 -25.42
C GLN A 3 -16.27 -2.27 -26.71
N GLY A 4 -15.04 -2.32 -27.25
CA GLY A 4 -14.72 -3.05 -28.48
C GLY A 4 -14.20 -4.47 -28.24
N MET A 5 -14.12 -4.93 -27.00
CA MET A 5 -13.72 -6.30 -26.72
C MET A 5 -14.78 -7.29 -27.22
N THR A 6 -14.34 -8.31 -27.90
CA THR A 6 -15.18 -9.41 -28.40
C THR A 6 -15.00 -10.65 -27.54
N GLU A 7 -15.88 -11.63 -27.70
CA GLU A 7 -15.72 -12.95 -27.10
C GLU A 7 -14.36 -13.57 -27.49
N GLY A 8 -13.64 -14.13 -26.51
CA GLY A 8 -12.30 -14.67 -26.67
C GLY A 8 -11.16 -13.64 -26.59
N ALA A 9 -11.47 -12.33 -26.54
CA ALA A 9 -10.44 -11.31 -26.32
C ALA A 9 -9.79 -11.48 -24.94
N SER A 10 -8.51 -11.12 -24.82
CA SER A 10 -7.80 -11.17 -23.54
C SER A 10 -8.02 -9.90 -22.76
N LEU A 11 -8.34 -10.03 -21.46
CA LEU A 11 -8.31 -8.95 -20.49
C LEU A 11 -7.20 -9.21 -19.48
N TYR A 12 -6.34 -8.23 -19.31
CA TYR A 12 -5.21 -8.24 -18.38
C TYR A 12 -5.63 -7.52 -17.09
N VAL A 13 -5.48 -8.17 -15.94
CA VAL A 13 -5.85 -7.63 -14.62
C VAL A 13 -4.66 -7.72 -13.70
N LEU A 14 -4.09 -6.56 -13.34
CA LEU A 14 -2.95 -6.44 -12.44
C LEU A 14 -3.41 -5.96 -11.06
N ARG A 15 -3.26 -6.79 -10.03
CA ARG A 15 -3.58 -6.46 -8.63
C ARG A 15 -2.30 -6.09 -7.88
N LYS A 16 -2.00 -4.79 -7.78
CA LYS A 16 -0.75 -4.29 -7.21
C LYS A 16 -0.63 -4.50 -5.69
N ARG A 17 -1.74 -4.35 -4.94
CA ARG A 17 -1.72 -4.30 -3.46
C ARG A 17 -1.75 -5.66 -2.77
N GLU A 18 -2.25 -6.69 -3.40
CA GLU A 18 -2.48 -7.99 -2.77
C GLU A 18 -1.41 -9.04 -3.13
N ASN A 19 -0.29 -8.63 -3.73
CA ASN A 19 0.75 -9.53 -4.31
C ASN A 19 0.17 -10.65 -5.21
N LYS A 20 -1.05 -10.43 -5.73
CA LYS A 20 -1.73 -11.43 -6.59
C LYS A 20 -1.24 -11.38 -8.04
N GLY A 21 -0.37 -10.41 -8.37
CA GLY A 21 0.25 -10.30 -9.67
C GLY A 21 -0.72 -10.06 -10.82
N LEU A 22 -0.31 -10.48 -12.00
CA LEU A 22 -1.07 -10.36 -13.24
C LEU A 22 -1.91 -11.62 -13.47
N LYS A 23 -3.22 -11.43 -13.68
CA LYS A 23 -4.12 -12.45 -14.22
C LYS A 23 -4.49 -12.09 -15.66
N ILE A 24 -4.62 -13.12 -16.51
CA ILE A 24 -5.08 -12.96 -17.89
C ILE A 24 -6.34 -13.78 -18.03
N GLY A 25 -7.46 -13.12 -18.32
CA GLY A 25 -8.73 -13.79 -18.53
C GLY A 25 -9.21 -13.64 -19.98
N GLN A 26 -10.09 -14.55 -20.39
CA GLN A 26 -10.79 -14.49 -21.67
C GLN A 26 -12.16 -13.88 -21.49
N VAL A 27 -12.44 -12.83 -22.24
CA VAL A 27 -13.74 -12.18 -22.26
C VAL A 27 -14.78 -13.13 -22.84
N LYS A 28 -15.86 -13.34 -22.11
CA LYS A 28 -17.05 -14.10 -22.56
C LYS A 28 -18.10 -13.17 -23.14
N ARG A 29 -18.30 -12.03 -22.50
CA ARG A 29 -19.31 -11.08 -22.92
C ARG A 29 -18.96 -9.69 -22.38
N VAL A 30 -19.30 -8.65 -23.15
CA VAL A 30 -19.26 -7.24 -22.74
C VAL A 30 -20.67 -6.66 -22.86
N SER A 31 -21.10 -5.86 -21.91
CA SER A 31 -22.39 -5.16 -21.95
C SER A 31 -22.36 -4.04 -23.00
N ASN A 32 -23.53 -3.57 -23.38
CA ASN A 32 -23.61 -2.28 -24.09
C ASN A 32 -23.13 -1.16 -23.14
N PRO A 33 -22.51 -0.08 -23.69
CA PRO A 33 -22.14 1.07 -22.90
C PRO A 33 -23.34 1.72 -22.21
N TYR A 34 -23.19 2.06 -20.94
CA TYR A 34 -24.21 2.73 -20.14
C TYR A 34 -23.60 3.76 -19.18
N VAL A 35 -24.42 4.67 -18.68
CA VAL A 35 -24.00 5.64 -17.65
C VAL A 35 -24.41 5.05 -16.29
N PRO A 36 -23.46 4.85 -15.35
CA PRO A 36 -23.80 4.30 -14.04
C PRO A 36 -24.67 5.29 -13.25
N GLN A 37 -25.76 4.79 -12.67
CA GLN A 37 -26.70 5.64 -11.89
C GLN A 37 -26.15 6.05 -10.52
N THR A 38 -25.14 5.33 -10.04
CA THR A 38 -24.53 5.54 -8.72
C THR A 38 -23.00 5.60 -8.88
N GLY A 39 -22.38 6.67 -8.40
CA GLY A 39 -20.92 6.77 -8.35
C GLY A 39 -20.39 8.11 -8.85
N THR A 40 -19.12 8.33 -8.58
CA THR A 40 -18.37 9.53 -8.96
C THR A 40 -17.90 9.52 -10.44
N TYR A 41 -18.17 8.45 -11.19
CA TYR A 41 -17.73 8.34 -12.58
C TYR A 41 -18.76 8.98 -13.51
N GLN A 42 -18.33 10.00 -14.27
CA GLN A 42 -19.20 10.78 -15.17
C GLN A 42 -19.15 10.32 -16.64
N GLY A 43 -18.59 9.14 -16.92
CA GLY A 43 -18.45 8.62 -18.28
C GLY A 43 -19.33 7.41 -18.57
N MET A 44 -19.32 6.97 -19.84
CA MET A 44 -19.92 5.70 -20.24
C MET A 44 -19.00 4.54 -19.81
N VAL A 45 -19.61 3.50 -19.27
CA VAL A 45 -18.91 2.29 -18.81
C VAL A 45 -19.49 1.04 -19.44
N VAL A 46 -18.74 -0.04 -19.40
CA VAL A 46 -19.18 -1.39 -19.75
C VAL A 46 -18.87 -2.35 -18.62
N ASP A 47 -19.67 -3.40 -18.51
CA ASP A 47 -19.37 -4.55 -17.66
C ASP A 47 -18.87 -5.70 -18.54
N ALA A 48 -17.83 -6.39 -18.09
CA ALA A 48 -17.26 -7.53 -18.79
C ALA A 48 -17.38 -8.80 -17.93
N ILE A 49 -17.88 -9.88 -18.51
CA ILE A 49 -17.81 -11.22 -17.94
C ILE A 49 -16.54 -11.87 -18.50
N VAL A 50 -15.63 -12.25 -17.61
CA VAL A 50 -14.30 -12.75 -17.96
C VAL A 50 -14.04 -14.08 -17.26
N ASN A 51 -13.52 -15.04 -18.00
CA ASN A 51 -13.11 -16.33 -17.45
C ASN A 51 -11.62 -16.29 -17.11
N PHE A 52 -11.29 -16.51 -15.83
CA PHE A 52 -9.93 -16.69 -15.33
C PHE A 52 -9.75 -18.14 -14.87
N ASP A 53 -9.00 -18.93 -15.62
CA ASP A 53 -8.67 -20.32 -15.28
C ASP A 53 -9.88 -21.23 -14.98
N GLY A 54 -11.01 -20.97 -15.64
CA GLY A 54 -12.26 -21.73 -15.48
C GLY A 54 -13.28 -21.07 -14.55
N GLU A 55 -12.93 -20.03 -13.84
CA GLU A 55 -13.84 -19.25 -13.00
C GLU A 55 -14.30 -17.97 -13.71
N GLU A 56 -15.60 -17.73 -13.73
CA GLU A 56 -16.15 -16.51 -14.32
C GLU A 56 -16.24 -15.39 -13.27
N GLU A 57 -15.66 -14.26 -13.60
CA GLU A 57 -15.71 -13.03 -12.78
C GLU A 57 -16.39 -11.93 -13.60
N THR A 58 -17.28 -11.16 -12.97
CA THR A 58 -17.88 -9.97 -13.61
C THR A 58 -17.12 -8.72 -13.15
N ILE A 59 -16.44 -8.10 -14.10
CA ILE A 59 -15.73 -6.83 -13.89
C ILE A 59 -16.66 -5.70 -14.31
N LYS A 60 -17.00 -4.82 -13.36
CA LYS A 60 -17.96 -3.74 -13.56
C LYS A 60 -17.26 -2.40 -13.77
N TRP A 61 -17.96 -1.52 -14.51
CA TRP A 61 -17.60 -0.11 -14.66
C TRP A 61 -16.27 0.15 -15.35
N LEU A 62 -15.91 -0.67 -16.31
CA LEU A 62 -14.76 -0.37 -17.17
C LEU A 62 -15.10 0.82 -18.09
N PRO A 63 -14.25 1.87 -18.15
CA PRO A 63 -14.48 3.01 -19.03
C PRO A 63 -14.61 2.61 -20.50
N SER A 64 -15.74 2.86 -21.13
CA SER A 64 -16.05 2.28 -22.45
C SER A 64 -15.03 2.64 -23.54
N LEU A 65 -14.52 3.88 -23.53
CA LEU A 65 -13.61 4.41 -24.55
C LEU A 65 -12.13 4.26 -24.23
N GLU A 66 -11.79 3.70 -23.08
CA GLU A 66 -10.40 3.49 -22.64
C GLU A 66 -9.96 2.05 -22.92
N SER A 67 -8.66 1.84 -22.97
CA SER A 67 -8.03 0.52 -23.07
C SER A 67 -7.24 0.13 -21.81
N LEU A 68 -7.07 1.08 -20.88
CA LEU A 68 -6.44 0.89 -19.59
C LEU A 68 -7.18 1.72 -18.55
N SER A 69 -7.47 1.12 -17.40
CA SER A 69 -8.12 1.78 -16.27
C SER A 69 -7.57 1.24 -14.96
N GLU A 70 -7.46 2.11 -13.96
CA GLU A 70 -7.09 1.72 -12.59
C GLU A 70 -8.22 2.09 -11.63
N ASP A 71 -8.64 1.14 -10.80
CA ASP A 71 -9.65 1.37 -9.79
C ASP A 71 -9.07 1.93 -8.48
N LYS A 72 -9.94 2.30 -7.54
CA LYS A 72 -9.55 2.83 -6.22
C LYS A 72 -8.77 1.82 -5.35
N SER A 73 -8.86 0.54 -5.65
CA SER A 73 -8.11 -0.51 -4.96
C SER A 73 -6.67 -0.65 -5.48
N GLY A 74 -6.34 0.01 -6.60
CA GLY A 74 -5.07 -0.13 -7.29
C GLY A 74 -5.02 -1.33 -8.23
N THR A 75 -6.20 -1.87 -8.62
CA THR A 75 -6.29 -2.90 -9.65
C THR A 75 -6.31 -2.23 -11.01
N VAL A 76 -5.42 -2.66 -11.89
CA VAL A 76 -5.32 -2.15 -13.26
C VAL A 76 -5.93 -3.15 -14.23
N TYR A 77 -6.81 -2.68 -15.08
CA TYR A 77 -7.45 -3.44 -16.15
C TYR A 77 -6.94 -2.93 -17.49
N CYS A 78 -6.63 -3.84 -18.42
CA CYS A 78 -6.17 -3.46 -19.76
C CYS A 78 -6.61 -4.51 -20.80
N ASP A 79 -7.11 -4.04 -21.94
CA ASP A 79 -7.47 -4.90 -23.07
C ASP A 79 -6.31 -5.12 -24.07
N ASN A 80 -5.15 -4.53 -23.81
CA ASN A 80 -3.99 -4.55 -24.70
C ASN A 80 -2.72 -4.95 -23.94
N LYS A 81 -2.05 -6.01 -24.42
CA LYS A 81 -0.83 -6.56 -23.83
C LYS A 81 0.31 -5.54 -23.75
N ASP A 82 0.55 -4.81 -24.85
CA ASP A 82 1.68 -3.88 -24.92
C ASP A 82 1.47 -2.67 -24.04
N MET A 83 0.22 -2.20 -23.90
CA MET A 83 -0.12 -1.14 -22.95
C MET A 83 0.05 -1.61 -21.50
N MET A 84 -0.37 -2.84 -21.17
CA MET A 84 -0.14 -3.40 -19.83
C MET A 84 1.35 -3.54 -19.55
N LEU A 85 2.14 -4.02 -20.50
CA LEU A 85 3.60 -4.12 -20.35
C LEU A 85 4.23 -2.75 -20.05
N LYS A 86 3.93 -1.74 -20.87
CA LYS A 86 4.40 -0.37 -20.65
C LYS A 86 3.99 0.19 -19.28
N HIS A 87 2.78 -0.13 -18.83
CA HIS A 87 2.31 0.29 -17.51
C HIS A 87 3.13 -0.37 -16.38
N VAL A 88 3.44 -1.65 -16.49
CA VAL A 88 4.27 -2.39 -15.52
C VAL A 88 5.70 -1.85 -15.51
N GLU A 89 6.30 -1.59 -16.69
CA GLU A 89 7.64 -1.00 -16.81
C GLU A 89 7.71 0.39 -16.18
N ALA A 90 6.69 1.24 -16.43
CA ALA A 90 6.62 2.57 -15.81
C ALA A 90 6.48 2.48 -14.28
N TRP A 91 5.67 1.53 -13.78
CA TRP A 91 5.52 1.29 -12.34
C TRP A 91 6.82 0.79 -11.69
N GLU A 92 7.53 -0.14 -12.35
CA GLU A 92 8.86 -0.60 -11.92
C GLU A 92 9.87 0.56 -11.85
N GLN A 93 9.92 1.37 -12.92
CA GLN A 93 10.84 2.52 -12.98
C GLN A 93 10.55 3.55 -11.89
N ALA A 94 9.27 3.88 -11.65
CA ALA A 94 8.87 4.77 -10.57
C ALA A 94 9.29 4.22 -9.19
N SER A 95 9.17 2.90 -8.99
CA SER A 95 9.60 2.25 -7.74
C SER A 95 11.12 2.31 -7.56
N LYS A 96 11.90 2.11 -8.63
CA LYS A 96 13.37 2.25 -8.60
C LYS A 96 13.78 3.67 -8.26
N GLN A 97 13.17 4.67 -8.89
CA GLN A 97 13.44 6.08 -8.59
C GLN A 97 13.09 6.45 -7.14
N ALA A 98 11.98 5.91 -6.62
CA ALA A 98 11.61 6.13 -5.21
C ALA A 98 12.65 5.51 -4.25
N LEU A 99 13.19 4.33 -4.55
CA LEU A 99 14.26 3.72 -3.76
C LEU A 99 15.58 4.50 -3.83
N GLU A 100 15.93 5.03 -5.00
CA GLU A 100 17.12 5.88 -5.17
C GLU A 100 17.00 7.20 -4.39
N ALA A 101 15.79 7.71 -4.19
CA ALA A 101 15.55 8.93 -3.42
C ALA A 101 15.60 8.74 -1.89
N VAL A 102 15.54 7.50 -1.39
CA VAL A 102 15.56 7.21 0.06
C VAL A 102 16.76 7.81 0.80
N PRO A 103 18.03 7.68 0.32
CA PRO A 103 19.18 8.27 0.99
C PRO A 103 19.06 9.79 1.14
N HIS A 104 18.57 10.48 0.10
CA HIS A 104 18.35 11.93 0.15
C HIS A 104 17.30 12.31 1.21
N HIS A 105 16.21 11.56 1.32
CA HIS A 105 15.19 11.80 2.35
C HIS A 105 15.73 11.54 3.77
N GLU A 106 16.59 10.55 3.95
CA GLU A 106 17.27 10.29 5.23
C GLU A 106 18.20 11.45 5.61
N GLU A 107 18.97 12.00 4.67
CA GLU A 107 19.79 13.19 4.89
C GLU A 107 18.96 14.41 5.30
N VAL A 108 17.83 14.65 4.61
CA VAL A 108 16.92 15.76 4.93
C VAL A 108 16.36 15.60 6.35
N ILE A 109 15.95 14.40 6.75
CA ILE A 109 15.45 14.10 8.10
C ILE A 109 16.56 14.38 9.14
N ALA A 110 17.78 13.90 8.89
CA ALA A 110 18.92 14.11 9.78
C ALA A 110 19.26 15.59 9.94
N LEU A 111 19.15 16.40 8.89
CA LEU A 111 19.35 17.86 8.95
C LEU A 111 18.19 18.61 9.59
N ALA A 112 16.96 18.15 9.39
CA ALA A 112 15.78 18.83 9.92
C ALA A 112 15.71 18.81 11.45
N GLU A 113 16.14 17.73 12.10
CA GLU A 113 16.13 17.60 13.56
C GLU A 113 16.94 18.68 14.29
N PRO A 114 18.23 18.93 13.98
CA PRO A 114 18.99 20.01 14.63
C PRO A 114 18.46 21.41 14.28
N ILE A 115 17.87 21.60 13.10
CA ILE A 115 17.23 22.87 12.71
C ILE A 115 15.99 23.15 13.56
N LYS A 116 15.12 22.16 13.74
CA LYS A 116 13.94 22.25 14.60
C LYS A 116 14.32 22.63 16.04
N ARG A 117 15.40 22.03 16.57
CA ARG A 117 15.89 22.35 17.93
C ARG A 117 16.36 23.79 18.04
N LYS A 118 17.07 24.31 17.04
CA LYS A 118 17.51 25.72 17.02
C LYS A 118 16.34 26.70 16.94
N LEU A 119 15.30 26.35 16.18
CA LEU A 119 14.13 27.19 15.97
C LEU A 119 13.14 27.13 17.15
N ASN A 120 13.09 26.02 17.87
CA ASN A 120 12.21 25.83 19.00
C ASN A 120 12.92 25.17 20.18
N PRO A 121 13.56 25.99 21.10
CA PRO A 121 14.26 25.47 22.28
C PRO A 121 13.35 24.68 23.25
N ALA A 122 12.02 24.92 23.22
CA ALA A 122 11.08 24.17 24.04
C ALA A 122 11.03 22.67 23.68
N LEU A 123 11.20 22.33 22.41
CA LEU A 123 11.30 20.92 21.96
C LEU A 123 12.52 20.21 22.56
N GLU A 124 13.61 20.93 22.77
CA GLU A 124 14.80 20.37 23.42
C GLU A 124 14.60 20.08 24.88
N ALA A 125 13.87 20.97 25.57
CA ALA A 125 13.51 20.80 26.98
C ALA A 125 12.54 19.60 27.15
N GLU A 126 11.60 19.43 26.28
CA GLU A 126 10.66 18.29 26.24
C GLU A 126 11.39 16.96 26.04
N LYS A 127 12.27 16.89 25.04
CA LYS A 127 13.07 15.69 24.77
C LYS A 127 13.97 15.31 25.95
N LYS A 128 14.62 16.29 26.59
CA LYS A 128 15.43 16.06 27.83
C LYS A 128 14.57 15.56 29.00
N ARG A 129 13.30 15.97 29.07
CA ARG A 129 12.32 15.42 30.01
C ARG A 129 12.01 13.98 29.73
N ASP A 130 11.68 13.65 28.49
CA ASP A 130 11.33 12.29 28.06
C ASP A 130 12.50 11.34 28.26
N GLU A 131 13.72 11.75 27.91
CA GLU A 131 14.93 10.97 28.16
C GLU A 131 15.19 10.71 29.67
N LYS A 132 14.88 11.69 30.53
CA LYS A 132 14.96 11.52 31.98
C LYS A 132 13.88 10.55 32.47
N ILE A 133 12.65 10.68 32.00
CA ILE A 133 11.55 9.78 32.36
C ILE A 133 11.91 8.35 31.97
N GLN A 134 12.38 8.13 30.75
CA GLN A 134 12.77 6.81 30.27
C GLN A 134 13.93 6.18 31.07
N LYS A 135 14.91 7.01 31.46
CA LYS A 135 16.00 6.56 32.37
C LYS A 135 15.48 6.18 33.76
N LEU A 136 14.51 6.92 34.28
CA LEU A 136 13.89 6.64 35.58
C LEU A 136 13.06 5.35 35.52
N GLU A 137 12.28 5.17 34.47
CA GLU A 137 11.51 3.94 34.24
C GLU A 137 12.41 2.71 34.14
N ASN A 138 13.50 2.81 33.38
CA ASN A 138 14.49 1.72 33.29
C ASN A 138 15.15 1.38 34.62
N ARG A 139 15.41 2.40 35.45
CA ARG A 139 15.94 2.20 36.81
C ARG A 139 14.91 1.57 37.75
N MET A 140 13.64 2.03 37.70
CA MET A 140 12.55 1.40 38.46
C MET A 140 12.39 -0.08 38.10
N ASN A 141 12.31 -0.41 36.83
CA ASN A 141 12.23 -1.81 36.38
C ASN A 141 13.42 -2.65 36.84
N GLY A 142 14.62 -2.05 36.89
CA GLY A 142 15.81 -2.69 37.44
C GLY A 142 15.76 -2.91 38.95
N ILE A 143 15.10 -2.01 39.70
CA ILE A 143 14.88 -2.12 41.17
C ILE A 143 13.83 -3.19 41.45
N ASP A 144 12.72 -3.21 40.71
CA ASP A 144 11.67 -4.20 40.84
C ASP A 144 12.20 -5.62 40.59
N GLY A 145 13.02 -5.81 39.55
CA GLY A 145 13.66 -7.10 39.29
C GLY A 145 14.66 -7.54 40.39
N LYS A 146 15.29 -6.58 41.11
CA LYS A 146 16.13 -6.88 42.29
C LYS A 146 15.30 -7.22 43.52
N LEU A 147 14.21 -6.53 43.74
CA LEU A 147 13.26 -6.82 44.84
C LEU A 147 12.65 -8.20 44.67
N ASP A 148 12.24 -8.59 43.50
CA ASP A 148 11.70 -9.91 43.22
C ASP A 148 12.75 -11.03 43.52
N ARG A 149 14.02 -10.79 43.16
CA ARG A 149 15.10 -11.73 43.48
C ARG A 149 15.32 -11.86 44.98
N ILE A 150 15.30 -10.74 45.72
CA ILE A 150 15.46 -10.73 47.17
C ILE A 150 14.29 -11.48 47.85
N LEU A 151 13.06 -11.21 47.43
CA LEU A 151 11.87 -11.89 47.92
C LEU A 151 11.91 -13.38 47.68
N ASN A 152 12.34 -13.79 46.49
CA ASN A 152 12.50 -15.20 46.15
C ASN A 152 13.59 -15.89 46.99
N MET A 153 14.71 -15.23 47.28
CA MET A 153 15.76 -15.72 48.13
C MET A 153 15.31 -15.83 49.61
N MET A 154 14.57 -14.87 50.13
CA MET A 154 14.00 -14.89 51.49
C MET A 154 12.98 -16.05 51.64
N ASN A 155 12.13 -16.26 50.66
CA ASN A 155 11.15 -17.33 50.66
C ASN A 155 11.80 -18.73 50.54
N ALA A 156 12.95 -18.83 49.86
CA ALA A 156 13.69 -20.10 49.76
C ALA A 156 14.43 -20.45 51.04
N ASN A 157 14.87 -19.46 51.88
CA ASN A 157 15.55 -19.69 53.15
C ASN A 157 14.60 -19.95 54.35
N ASN A 158 13.29 -19.77 54.16
CA ASN A 158 12.27 -20.02 55.19
C ASN A 158 11.58 -21.41 55.04
N ARG A 159 12.10 -22.28 54.19
CA ARG A 159 11.72 -23.70 54.09
C ARG A 159 12.83 -24.61 54.61
#